data_19487ff350bfa9ae39d12a5eb66b55a9
#
_entry.id   19487ff350bfa9ae39d12a5eb66b55a9
#
_cell.length_a   1.000
_cell.length_b   1.000
_cell.length_c   1.000
_cell.angle_alpha   90.00
_cell.angle_beta   90.00
_cell.angle_gamma   90.00
#
_symmetry.space_group_name_H-M   'P 1'
#
loop_
_entity.id
_entity.type
_entity.pdbx_description
1 polymer ?
#
loop_
_entity_poly.entity_id
_entity_poly.type
_entity_poly.pdbx_seq_one_letter_code
_entity_poly.pdbx_strand_id
1 'polypeptide(L)'
;MKTNYSCCRRQLLGLAALAAIGITTGCSDRADEARALAPVEIDASTSCDLDGMLLADYPGPKAQIHYAGAATPMFMCDTVEMFNTLLRPEQVRKVEAVYVQDMGKTDWEKPRGNWIDAKTG
;
A
#
# COMPACT_ATOMS: atom_id res chain seq x y z
N MET A 1 43.30 -26.10 -51.72
CA MET A 1 42.62 -26.23 -53.04
C MET A 1 41.20 -25.69 -52.93
N LYS A 2 40.98 -24.60 -53.68
CA LYS A 2 39.72 -24.05 -54.22
C LYS A 2 38.61 -23.72 -53.14
N THR A 3 38.60 -22.49 -52.68
CA THR A 3 37.78 -21.33 -53.20
C THR A 3 36.42 -21.73 -53.76
N ASN A 4 35.37 -21.21 -53.12
CA ASN A 4 34.32 -20.56 -53.89
C ASN A 4 33.57 -19.53 -53.06
N TYR A 5 33.84 -18.28 -53.39
CA TYR A 5 32.99 -17.13 -53.11
C TYR A 5 31.81 -17.15 -54.08
N SER A 6 30.64 -16.97 -53.57
CA SER A 6 29.46 -16.48 -54.29
C SER A 6 28.61 -15.75 -53.31
N CYS A 7 28.72 -14.51 -53.19
CA CYS A 7 28.26 -13.39 -54.01
C CYS A 7 26.86 -13.57 -54.60
N CYS A 8 25.89 -12.99 -53.94
CA CYS A 8 24.69 -12.36 -54.48
C CYS A 8 24.08 -11.51 -53.37
N ARG A 9 24.32 -10.30 -53.28
CA ARG A 9 23.83 -9.13 -54.00
C ARG A 9 22.35 -9.24 -54.45
N ARG A 10 21.59 -8.36 -53.85
CA ARG A 10 20.19 -7.93 -54.08
C ARG A 10 19.31 -8.32 -52.89
N GLN A 11 18.60 -7.44 -52.22
CA GLN A 11 17.99 -6.19 -52.65
C GLN A 11 17.80 -5.28 -51.43
N LEU A 12 18.16 -4.07 -51.60
CA LEU A 12 17.53 -2.93 -50.98
C LEU A 12 16.03 -2.97 -51.33
N LEU A 13 15.17 -2.85 -50.36
CA LEU A 13 13.96 -2.08 -50.39
C LEU A 13 13.09 -2.47 -49.18
N GLY A 14 12.89 -1.50 -48.37
CA GLY A 14 11.56 -1.34 -47.92
C GLY A 14 11.31 -1.51 -46.45
N LEU A 15 10.97 -0.38 -45.97
CA LEU A 15 10.10 -0.11 -44.81
C LEU A 15 10.77 -0.12 -43.45
N ALA A 16 11.15 1.08 -43.10
CA ALA A 16 11.11 1.56 -41.74
C ALA A 16 9.70 1.38 -41.17
N ALA A 17 9.46 0.27 -40.52
CA ALA A 17 8.38 0.15 -39.55
C ALA A 17 8.93 0.73 -38.26
N LEU A 18 8.67 2.00 -38.02
CA LEU A 18 8.72 2.62 -36.72
C LEU A 18 7.69 1.92 -35.85
N ALA A 19 8.10 0.88 -35.19
CA ALA A 19 7.41 0.39 -34.02
C ALA A 19 7.53 1.47 -32.94
N ALA A 20 6.53 2.31 -32.84
CA ALA A 20 6.31 3.10 -31.65
C ALA A 20 6.02 2.12 -30.51
N ILE A 21 7.08 1.67 -29.85
CA ILE A 21 6.98 1.01 -28.57
C ILE A 21 6.59 2.10 -27.59
N GLY A 22 5.29 2.24 -27.41
CA GLY A 22 4.72 3.06 -26.35
C GLY A 22 5.23 2.53 -25.02
N ILE A 23 6.16 3.24 -24.43
CA ILE A 23 6.62 2.98 -23.07
C ILE A 23 5.48 3.40 -22.15
N THR A 24 4.57 2.47 -21.84
CA THR A 24 3.54 2.62 -20.80
C THR A 24 4.06 2.06 -19.48
N THR A 25 5.20 2.54 -19.02
CA THR A 25 5.79 2.13 -17.74
C THR A 25 5.60 3.20 -16.66
N GLY A 26 4.41 3.76 -16.53
CA GLY A 26 4.17 4.84 -15.57
C GLY A 26 2.99 4.67 -14.63
N CYS A 27 2.16 3.63 -14.78
CA CYS A 27 0.95 3.49 -13.98
C CYS A 27 1.00 2.40 -12.90
N SER A 28 1.99 1.50 -12.95
CA SER A 28 2.09 0.38 -12.02
C SER A 28 2.47 0.84 -10.62
N ASP A 29 3.52 1.65 -10.51
CA ASP A 29 4.07 2.04 -9.22
C ASP A 29 3.08 2.86 -8.37
N ARG A 30 2.32 3.76 -8.97
CA ARG A 30 1.31 4.56 -8.26
C ARG A 30 0.12 3.75 -7.78
N ALA A 31 -0.29 2.75 -8.55
CA ALA A 31 -1.40 1.87 -8.16
C ALA A 31 -0.98 0.95 -7.01
N ASP A 32 0.24 0.46 -7.03
CA ASP A 32 0.80 -0.38 -5.97
C ASP A 32 1.05 0.44 -4.70
N GLU A 33 1.54 1.66 -4.81
CA GLU A 33 1.70 2.58 -3.67
C GLU A 33 0.35 2.96 -3.04
N ALA A 34 -0.64 3.31 -3.85
CA ALA A 34 -1.98 3.61 -3.37
C ALA A 34 -2.64 2.38 -2.70
N ARG A 35 -2.38 1.19 -3.21
CA ARG A 35 -2.86 -0.06 -2.63
C ARG A 35 -2.15 -0.40 -1.33
N ALA A 36 -0.85 -0.13 -1.23
CA ALA A 36 -0.06 -0.32 -0.02
C ALA A 36 -0.49 0.62 1.12
N LEU A 37 -1.05 1.78 0.78
CA LEU A 37 -1.55 2.76 1.74
C LEU A 37 -3.05 2.64 2.02
N ALA A 38 -3.76 1.71 1.37
CA ALA A 38 -5.17 1.47 1.68
C ALA A 38 -5.33 0.87 3.09
N PRO A 39 -6.44 1.14 3.78
CA PRO A 39 -6.67 0.54 5.09
C PRO A 39 -6.76 -0.98 4.98
N VAL A 40 -6.17 -1.65 5.94
CA VAL A 40 -6.16 -3.12 6.06
C VAL A 40 -7.26 -3.55 7.04
N GLU A 41 -8.07 -4.52 6.64
CA GLU A 41 -9.10 -5.05 7.53
C GLU A 41 -8.50 -5.90 8.65
N ILE A 42 -9.06 -5.80 9.84
CA ILE A 42 -8.68 -6.63 10.98
C ILE A 42 -9.33 -8.00 10.89
N ASP A 43 -8.61 -9.03 11.24
CA ASP A 43 -9.11 -10.39 11.38
C ASP A 43 -9.01 -10.87 12.84
N ALA A 44 -9.37 -12.13 13.07
CA ALA A 44 -9.34 -12.71 14.42
C ALA A 44 -7.93 -12.86 15.02
N SER A 45 -6.89 -12.76 14.18
CA SER A 45 -5.48 -12.87 14.59
C SER A 45 -4.77 -11.52 14.68
N THR A 46 -5.41 -10.44 14.23
CA THR A 46 -4.83 -9.10 14.27
C THR A 46 -4.70 -8.62 15.70
N SER A 47 -3.49 -8.29 16.10
CA SER A 47 -3.17 -7.82 17.45
C SER A 47 -2.76 -6.36 17.49
N CYS A 48 -2.94 -5.73 18.62
CA CYS A 48 -2.41 -4.41 18.91
C CYS A 48 -0.88 -4.46 18.98
N ASP A 49 -0.21 -3.55 18.30
CA ASP A 49 1.25 -3.49 18.27
C ASP A 49 1.87 -2.97 19.57
N LEU A 50 1.07 -2.38 20.48
CA LEU A 50 1.57 -1.87 21.75
C LEU A 50 1.56 -2.92 22.85
N ASP A 51 0.51 -3.72 22.95
CA ASP A 51 0.30 -4.62 24.07
C ASP A 51 0.04 -6.09 23.66
N GLY A 52 -0.13 -6.35 22.35
CA GLY A 52 -0.34 -7.69 21.82
C GLY A 52 -1.77 -8.23 22.01
N MET A 53 -2.72 -7.40 22.44
CA MET A 53 -4.11 -7.83 22.60
C MET A 53 -4.78 -8.02 21.25
N LEU A 54 -5.65 -9.04 21.10
CA LEU A 54 -6.39 -9.27 19.87
C LEU A 54 -7.45 -8.18 19.69
N LEU A 55 -7.39 -7.48 18.57
CA LEU A 55 -8.29 -6.35 18.32
C LEU A 55 -9.76 -6.77 18.23
N ALA A 56 -10.03 -8.00 17.78
CA ALA A 56 -11.37 -8.53 17.63
C ALA A 56 -12.09 -8.78 18.97
N ASP A 57 -11.35 -8.85 20.08
CA ASP A 57 -11.88 -9.17 21.41
C ASP A 57 -12.33 -7.94 22.19
N TYR A 58 -12.04 -6.75 21.70
CA TYR A 58 -12.33 -5.50 22.39
C TYR A 58 -13.27 -4.61 21.60
N PRO A 59 -14.22 -3.94 22.28
CA PRO A 59 -15.11 -2.98 21.65
C PRO A 59 -14.40 -1.68 21.29
N GLY A 60 -15.11 -0.79 20.60
CA GLY A 60 -14.67 0.55 20.26
C GLY A 60 -13.77 0.65 19.02
N PRO A 61 -13.52 1.87 18.54
CA PRO A 61 -12.83 2.12 17.29
C PRO A 61 -11.37 1.67 17.34
N LYS A 62 -10.96 0.95 16.31
CA LYS A 62 -9.56 0.59 16.08
C LYS A 62 -8.90 1.64 15.19
N ALA A 63 -7.60 1.69 15.25
CA ALA A 63 -6.81 2.57 14.39
C ALA A 63 -5.65 1.81 13.74
N GLN A 64 -5.15 2.36 12.65
CA GLN A 64 -3.95 1.86 11.99
C GLN A 64 -3.10 3.01 11.46
N ILE A 65 -1.79 2.90 11.64
CA ILE A 65 -0.81 3.88 11.19
C ILE A 65 0.07 3.24 10.14
N HIS A 66 0.09 3.82 8.95
CA HIS A 66 0.96 3.41 7.86
C HIS A 66 2.23 4.26 7.88
N TYR A 67 3.37 3.62 8.08
CA TYR A 67 4.67 4.26 8.06
C TYR A 67 5.40 4.00 6.75
N ALA A 68 6.15 4.98 6.29
CA ALA A 68 6.99 4.85 5.10
C ALA A 68 7.92 3.64 5.21
N GLY A 69 7.94 2.82 4.16
CA GLY A 69 8.79 1.63 4.07
C GLY A 69 8.33 0.44 4.93
N ALA A 70 7.19 0.53 5.63
CA ALA A 70 6.61 -0.61 6.33
C ALA A 70 5.68 -1.40 5.40
N ALA A 71 5.81 -2.72 5.41
CA ALA A 71 4.97 -3.60 4.58
C ALA A 71 3.55 -3.75 5.13
N THR A 72 3.37 -3.55 6.44
CA THR A 72 2.10 -3.66 7.15
C THR A 72 1.88 -2.44 8.01
N PRO A 73 0.62 -2.01 8.23
CA PRO A 73 0.33 -0.94 9.16
C PRO A 73 0.60 -1.38 10.61
N MET A 74 0.81 -0.41 11.45
CA MET A 74 0.83 -0.58 12.90
C MET A 74 -0.60 -0.47 13.43
N PHE A 75 -1.10 -1.51 14.05
CA PHE A 75 -2.46 -1.58 14.57
C PHE A 75 -2.54 -1.12 16.02
N MET A 76 -3.59 -0.35 16.33
CA MET A 76 -3.89 0.17 17.66
C MET A 76 -5.25 -0.28 18.13
N CYS A 77 -5.35 -0.68 19.39
CA CYS A 77 -6.60 -1.15 19.95
C CYS A 77 -7.61 -0.03 20.20
N ASP A 78 -7.17 1.23 20.25
CA ASP A 78 -8.06 2.41 20.30
C ASP A 78 -7.40 3.67 19.69
N THR A 79 -8.20 4.71 19.57
CA THR A 79 -7.76 5.99 19.00
C THR A 79 -6.91 6.82 19.97
N VAL A 80 -7.02 6.62 21.28
CA VAL A 80 -6.20 7.33 22.28
C VAL A 80 -4.76 6.84 22.19
N GLU A 81 -4.56 5.54 22.09
CA GLU A 81 -3.22 4.95 21.89
C GLU A 81 -2.60 5.39 20.55
N MET A 82 -3.41 5.48 19.51
CA MET A 82 -2.96 6.03 18.23
C MET A 82 -2.44 7.47 18.40
N PHE A 83 -3.20 8.35 19.02
CA PHE A 83 -2.76 9.73 19.26
C PHE A 83 -1.52 9.80 20.15
N ASN A 84 -1.50 9.02 21.22
CA ASN A 84 -0.33 8.96 22.09
C ASN A 84 0.93 8.52 21.32
N THR A 85 0.78 7.56 20.41
CA THR A 85 1.90 7.08 19.57
C THR A 85 2.37 8.16 18.60
N LEU A 86 1.44 8.84 17.92
CA LEU A 86 1.77 9.88 16.94
C LEU A 86 2.39 11.14 17.58
N LEU A 87 2.00 11.47 18.82
CA LEU A 87 2.42 12.69 19.52
C LEU A 87 3.66 12.48 20.39
N ARG A 88 4.22 11.28 20.46
CA ARG A 88 5.46 11.04 21.21
C ARG A 88 6.63 11.81 20.58
N PRO A 89 7.45 12.48 21.39
CA PRO A 89 8.64 13.20 20.88
C PRO A 89 9.63 12.27 20.15
N GLU A 90 9.64 10.98 20.50
CA GLU A 90 10.52 9.97 19.91
C GLU A 90 9.99 9.47 18.55
N GLN A 91 8.77 9.84 18.18
CA GLN A 91 8.17 9.43 16.91
C GLN A 91 8.79 10.22 15.74
N VAL A 92 9.81 9.64 15.13
CA VAL A 92 10.55 10.24 14.01
C VAL A 92 10.24 9.56 12.66
N ARG A 93 9.45 8.49 12.67
CA ARG A 93 9.09 7.77 11.44
C ARG A 93 8.13 8.61 10.61
N LYS A 94 8.35 8.64 9.29
CA LYS A 94 7.42 9.30 8.38
C LYS A 94 6.10 8.56 8.36
N VAL A 95 5.01 9.23 8.74
CA VAL A 95 3.64 8.73 8.66
C VAL A 95 3.08 9.06 7.28
N GLU A 96 2.59 8.07 6.56
CA GLU A 96 2.01 8.22 5.23
C GLU A 96 0.49 8.25 5.27
N ALA A 97 -0.14 7.36 6.04
CA ALA A 97 -1.58 7.37 6.25
C ALA A 97 -1.93 6.98 7.70
N VAL A 98 -3.07 7.44 8.16
CA VAL A 98 -3.66 7.06 9.45
C VAL A 98 -5.14 6.81 9.22
N TYR A 99 -5.62 5.64 9.62
CA TYR A 99 -7.02 5.30 9.51
C TYR A 99 -7.62 5.00 10.88
N VAL A 100 -8.86 5.39 11.04
CA VAL A 100 -9.71 5.07 12.20
C VAL A 100 -11.04 4.53 11.71
N GLN A 101 -11.72 3.77 12.54
CA GLN A 101 -13.06 3.28 12.20
C GLN A 101 -14.13 4.35 12.47
N ASP A 102 -15.02 4.55 11.50
CA ASP A 102 -16.19 5.42 11.63
C ASP A 102 -17.26 4.74 12.50
N MET A 103 -17.32 5.13 13.75
CA MET A 103 -18.29 4.56 14.70
C MET A 103 -19.74 4.98 14.46
N GLY A 104 -19.99 5.92 13.56
CA GLY A 104 -21.33 6.20 13.05
C GLY A 104 -21.88 5.12 12.12
N LYS A 105 -21.00 4.28 11.58
CA LYS A 105 -21.32 3.22 10.59
C LYS A 105 -20.91 1.82 11.05
N THR A 106 -20.25 1.71 12.18
CA THR A 106 -19.65 0.46 12.67
C THR A 106 -20.29 0.09 14.02
N ASP A 107 -20.48 -1.20 14.26
CA ASP A 107 -20.94 -1.71 15.54
C ASP A 107 -19.86 -1.48 16.62
N TRP A 108 -20.27 -0.99 17.79
CA TRP A 108 -19.34 -0.67 18.88
C TRP A 108 -18.67 -1.91 19.46
N GLU A 109 -19.44 -2.99 19.64
CA GLU A 109 -18.97 -4.21 20.30
C GLU A 109 -18.06 -5.04 19.37
N LYS A 110 -18.30 -4.96 18.05
CA LYS A 110 -17.57 -5.71 17.04
C LYS A 110 -17.25 -4.83 15.83
N PRO A 111 -16.41 -3.81 16.02
CA PRO A 111 -16.11 -2.88 14.94
C PRO A 111 -15.38 -3.58 13.79
N ARG A 112 -15.91 -3.40 12.57
CA ARG A 112 -15.31 -3.93 11.34
C ARG A 112 -15.50 -2.97 10.18
N GLY A 113 -14.52 -2.89 9.31
CA GLY A 113 -14.58 -2.03 8.13
C GLY A 113 -14.79 -0.55 8.47
N ASN A 114 -15.38 0.16 7.53
CA ASN A 114 -15.70 1.60 7.64
C ASN A 114 -14.52 2.46 8.09
N TRP A 115 -13.35 2.16 7.54
CA TRP A 115 -12.14 2.92 7.76
C TRP A 115 -12.22 4.29 7.07
N ILE A 116 -11.89 5.32 7.79
CA ILE A 116 -11.77 6.70 7.30
C ILE A 116 -10.35 7.21 7.54
N ASP A 117 -9.86 8.03 6.63
CA ASP A 117 -8.58 8.72 6.82
C ASP A 117 -8.73 9.77 7.93
N ALA A 118 -7.95 9.64 9.00
CA ALA A 118 -8.01 10.50 10.16
C ALA A 118 -7.64 11.97 9.88
N LYS A 119 -7.09 12.28 8.69
CA LYS A 119 -6.76 13.65 8.28
C LYS A 119 -7.91 14.34 7.53
N THR A 120 -8.77 13.57 6.90
CA THR A 120 -9.80 14.09 5.98
C THR A 120 -11.22 13.65 6.34
N GLY A 121 -11.35 12.66 7.22
CA GLY A 121 -12.56 11.93 7.63
C GLY A 121 -13.72 12.65 8.17
#